data_ca0fb2d2c5851b3456321aae60a31413
#
_entry.id   ca0fb2d2c5851b3456321aae60a31413
#
_cell.length_a   1.000
_cell.length_b   1.000
_cell.length_c   1.000
_cell.angle_alpha   90.00
_cell.angle_beta   90.00
_cell.angle_gamma   90.00
#
_symmetry.space_group_name_H-M   'P 1'
#
loop_
_entity.id
_entity.type
_entity.pdbx_description
1 polymer ?
#
loop_
_entity_poly.entity_id
_entity_poly.type
_entity_poly.pdbx_seq_one_letter_code
_entity_poly.pdbx_strand_id
1 'polypeptide(L)'
;MGLTQRRTIAWVLGWALLALAGAAALARWELTRQHDLFDTNARIAHRLLSQRVVQHDAILATLALLTVPGEASNRAQRLSTLYPQIVSIQRRDADAPWPSPALQALDADSRRLGRAVLAGVDLAQGQYQVLLGALPSSYLLTIDVQRMVPWSEWPFAVGGPVAVSLSHGAQQTLLQAGRAGSAGWGWQFSARKVLATESQPLEIGVDLRLGWQALPWVRMALWVVVAAALLYGARTLQRQRGDRLRDQELLRLGKVARLNTLGELAAGIAHELNQPLTAILANAQAADRLLAEEEPELAPIRQAMSQAAGQARRAAEVVGRLRRALEQRGAAELPQAVTLQEVARRALYLLEPEFQRCQIEPRLLAPGQPLLVLAEPVALDQVVHNLLMNAVQALEQTGRTGRVLTVTLEAVSSKGLLRVQDSGPGIASDVLPRIFEPFYTTREGGLGLGLSLCETLVDGMGGSIRAANAAHHGAEFVVSLPLATEAV
;
A
#
# COMPACT_ATOMS: atom_id res chain seq x y z
N MET A 1 16.14 -12.78 14.36
CA MET A 1 15.05 -12.37 13.46
C MET A 1 14.66 -10.93 13.80
N GLY A 2 14.93 -9.97 12.90
CA GLY A 2 14.75 -8.53 13.18
C GLY A 2 13.25 -8.16 13.29
N LEU A 3 12.97 -7.10 14.05
CA LEU A 3 11.60 -6.56 14.26
C LEU A 3 10.83 -6.29 12.94
N THR A 4 11.54 -5.91 11.89
CA THR A 4 10.99 -5.67 10.54
C THR A 4 10.48 -6.96 9.89
N GLN A 5 11.18 -8.08 10.09
CA GLN A 5 10.82 -9.39 9.55
C GLN A 5 9.58 -9.97 10.24
N ARG A 6 9.46 -9.81 11.56
CA ARG A 6 8.26 -10.21 12.33
C ARG A 6 7.02 -9.43 11.90
N ARG A 7 7.13 -8.12 11.68
CA ARG A 7 6.04 -7.28 11.19
C ARG A 7 5.59 -7.67 9.78
N THR A 8 6.52 -7.97 8.88
CA THR A 8 6.19 -8.41 7.51
C THR A 8 5.46 -9.76 7.52
N ILE A 9 5.90 -10.71 8.34
CA ILE A 9 5.25 -12.02 8.51
C ILE A 9 3.82 -11.84 9.04
N ALA A 10 3.61 -10.98 10.05
CA ALA A 10 2.28 -10.70 10.59
C ALA A 10 1.30 -10.14 9.53
N TRP A 11 1.76 -9.26 8.64
CA TRP A 11 0.96 -8.74 7.54
C TRP A 11 0.60 -9.80 6.49
N VAL A 12 1.56 -10.67 6.14
CA VAL A 12 1.32 -11.79 5.21
C VAL A 12 0.34 -12.79 5.78
N LEU A 13 0.47 -13.13 7.07
CA LEU A 13 -0.47 -14.02 7.77
C LEU A 13 -1.87 -13.40 7.86
N GLY A 14 -1.97 -12.11 8.16
CA GLY A 14 -3.23 -11.38 8.17
C GLY A 14 -3.93 -11.39 6.80
N TRP A 15 -3.17 -11.17 5.74
CA TRP A 15 -3.67 -11.29 4.37
C TRP A 15 -4.15 -12.70 4.04
N ALA A 16 -3.34 -13.72 4.34
CA ALA A 16 -3.69 -15.11 4.06
C ALA A 16 -4.98 -15.54 4.80
N LEU A 17 -5.14 -15.11 6.05
CA LEU A 17 -6.33 -15.37 6.86
C LEU A 17 -7.57 -14.68 6.29
N LEU A 18 -7.46 -13.42 5.90
CA LEU A 18 -8.56 -12.66 5.29
C LEU A 18 -8.95 -13.23 3.93
N ALA A 19 -7.97 -13.59 3.10
CA ALA A 19 -8.16 -14.19 1.79
C ALA A 19 -8.88 -15.56 1.92
N LEU A 20 -8.43 -16.40 2.83
CA LEU A 20 -9.01 -17.71 3.09
C LEU A 20 -10.43 -17.61 3.66
N ALA A 21 -10.67 -16.72 4.60
CA ALA A 21 -12.00 -16.50 5.19
C ALA A 21 -13.01 -16.02 4.14
N GLY A 22 -12.64 -15.07 3.29
CA GLY A 22 -13.51 -14.60 2.22
C GLY A 22 -13.73 -15.63 1.12
N ALA A 23 -12.72 -16.40 0.74
CA ALA A 23 -12.86 -17.48 -0.21
C ALA A 23 -13.78 -18.59 0.33
N ALA A 24 -13.65 -18.97 1.60
CA ALA A 24 -14.53 -19.92 2.26
C ALA A 24 -15.99 -19.41 2.34
N ALA A 25 -16.18 -18.12 2.63
CA ALA A 25 -17.50 -17.50 2.65
C ALA A 25 -18.17 -17.52 1.27
N LEU A 26 -17.42 -17.20 0.20
CA LEU A 26 -17.91 -17.26 -1.17
C LEU A 26 -18.24 -18.67 -1.62
N ALA A 27 -17.39 -19.64 -1.27
CA ALA A 27 -17.65 -21.06 -1.54
C ALA A 27 -18.92 -21.53 -0.82
N ARG A 28 -19.06 -21.22 0.46
CA ARG A 28 -20.25 -21.57 1.24
C ARG A 28 -21.52 -20.94 0.67
N TRP A 29 -21.47 -19.66 0.32
CA TRP A 29 -22.61 -18.96 -0.29
C TRP A 29 -23.04 -19.61 -1.60
N GLU A 30 -22.08 -19.96 -2.49
CA GLU A 30 -22.40 -20.61 -3.76
C GLU A 30 -22.98 -22.00 -3.54
N LEU A 31 -22.42 -22.79 -2.62
CA LEU A 31 -22.95 -24.13 -2.29
C LEU A 31 -24.36 -24.06 -1.71
N THR A 32 -24.66 -23.11 -0.83
CA THR A 32 -26.00 -22.89 -0.29
C THR A 32 -26.98 -22.53 -1.42
N ARG A 33 -26.57 -21.63 -2.31
CA ARG A 33 -27.37 -21.23 -3.46
C ARG A 33 -27.67 -22.41 -4.40
N GLN A 34 -26.69 -23.27 -4.66
CA GLN A 34 -26.87 -24.47 -5.48
C GLN A 34 -27.80 -25.47 -4.79
N HIS A 35 -27.72 -25.60 -3.48
CA HIS A 35 -28.60 -26.45 -2.68
C HIS A 35 -30.06 -25.94 -2.74
N ASP A 36 -30.29 -24.66 -2.55
CA ASP A 36 -31.62 -24.06 -2.60
C ASP A 36 -32.28 -24.21 -3.99
N LEU A 37 -31.51 -24.04 -5.05
CA LEU A 37 -31.96 -24.26 -6.42
C LEU A 37 -32.28 -25.74 -6.65
N PHE A 38 -31.44 -26.66 -6.17
CA PHE A 38 -31.68 -28.10 -6.23
C PHE A 38 -32.97 -28.47 -5.53
N ASP A 39 -33.17 -28.03 -4.30
CA ASP A 39 -34.38 -28.32 -3.52
C ASP A 39 -35.65 -27.79 -4.18
N THR A 40 -35.57 -26.61 -4.78
CA THR A 40 -36.69 -25.99 -5.50
C THR A 40 -37.05 -26.82 -6.73
N ASN A 41 -36.05 -27.18 -7.53
CA ASN A 41 -36.25 -27.99 -8.75
C ASN A 41 -36.70 -29.41 -8.41
N ALA A 42 -36.19 -30.04 -7.33
CA ALA A 42 -36.64 -31.32 -6.87
C ALA A 42 -38.14 -31.32 -6.44
N ARG A 43 -38.58 -30.21 -5.77
CA ARG A 43 -40.00 -30.03 -5.45
C ARG A 43 -40.87 -29.89 -6.71
N ILE A 44 -40.40 -29.14 -7.71
CA ILE A 44 -41.11 -29.01 -8.98
C ILE A 44 -41.25 -30.36 -9.68
N ALA A 45 -40.15 -31.12 -9.82
CA ALA A 45 -40.17 -32.43 -10.43
C ALA A 45 -41.11 -33.41 -9.71
N HIS A 46 -41.05 -33.43 -8.37
CA HIS A 46 -41.98 -34.25 -7.55
C HIS A 46 -43.44 -33.87 -7.79
N ARG A 47 -43.76 -32.53 -7.84
CA ARG A 47 -45.12 -32.05 -8.10
C ARG A 47 -45.61 -32.45 -9.48
N LEU A 48 -44.78 -32.30 -10.52
CA LEU A 48 -45.14 -32.67 -11.89
C LEU A 48 -45.43 -34.16 -12.04
N LEU A 49 -44.61 -35.06 -11.47
CA LEU A 49 -44.85 -36.48 -11.49
C LEU A 49 -46.05 -36.85 -10.64
N SER A 50 -46.23 -36.25 -9.47
CA SER A 50 -47.41 -36.48 -8.63
C SER A 50 -48.72 -36.14 -9.34
N GLN A 51 -48.75 -35.02 -10.09
CA GLN A 51 -49.89 -34.66 -10.92
C GLN A 51 -50.18 -35.70 -12.00
N ARG A 52 -49.17 -36.29 -12.63
CA ARG A 52 -49.35 -37.37 -13.61
C ARG A 52 -49.93 -38.61 -13.00
N VAL A 53 -49.44 -39.00 -11.83
CA VAL A 53 -49.93 -40.22 -11.13
C VAL A 53 -51.39 -40.05 -10.68
N VAL A 54 -51.75 -38.88 -10.15
CA VAL A 54 -53.15 -38.54 -9.83
C VAL A 54 -54.03 -38.52 -11.08
N GLN A 55 -53.49 -38.05 -12.21
CA GLN A 55 -54.18 -38.03 -13.50
C GLN A 55 -54.50 -39.48 -13.96
N HIS A 56 -53.63 -40.47 -13.73
CA HIS A 56 -53.88 -41.86 -14.05
C HIS A 56 -55.04 -42.41 -13.23
N ASP A 57 -55.13 -42.10 -11.94
CA ASP A 57 -56.23 -42.49 -11.08
C ASP A 57 -57.56 -41.89 -11.56
N ALA A 58 -57.55 -40.60 -11.94
CA ALA A 58 -58.74 -39.92 -12.49
C ALA A 58 -59.17 -40.52 -13.84
N ILE A 59 -58.23 -40.90 -14.70
CA ILE A 59 -58.56 -41.57 -15.99
C ILE A 59 -59.20 -42.94 -15.71
N LEU A 60 -58.63 -43.75 -14.78
CA LEU A 60 -59.24 -45.04 -14.37
C LEU A 60 -60.64 -44.88 -13.80
N ALA A 61 -60.86 -43.91 -12.90
CA ALA A 61 -62.16 -43.63 -12.34
C ALA A 61 -63.18 -43.21 -13.41
N THR A 62 -62.72 -42.35 -14.36
CA THR A 62 -63.60 -41.92 -15.46
C THR A 62 -63.99 -43.09 -16.40
N LEU A 63 -63.02 -43.98 -16.69
CA LEU A 63 -63.29 -45.19 -17.47
C LEU A 63 -64.28 -46.15 -16.81
N ALA A 64 -64.18 -46.28 -15.49
CA ALA A 64 -65.11 -47.09 -14.69
C ALA A 64 -66.56 -46.58 -14.69
N LEU A 65 -66.73 -45.25 -14.77
CA LEU A 65 -68.07 -44.61 -14.79
C LEU A 65 -68.72 -44.60 -16.16
N LEU A 66 -67.92 -44.64 -17.25
CA LEU A 66 -68.41 -44.58 -18.64
C LEU A 66 -68.78 -45.95 -19.19
N THR A 67 -69.85 -46.53 -18.69
CA THR A 67 -70.35 -47.82 -19.09
C THR A 67 -71.17 -47.72 -20.39
N VAL A 68 -70.54 -47.82 -21.56
CA VAL A 68 -71.28 -48.01 -22.84
C VAL A 68 -70.79 -49.28 -23.51
N PRO A 69 -71.65 -50.33 -23.72
CA PRO A 69 -71.33 -51.55 -24.42
C PRO A 69 -70.97 -51.23 -25.88
N GLY A 70 -69.86 -51.78 -26.40
CA GLY A 70 -69.56 -51.84 -27.81
C GLY A 70 -68.47 -50.88 -28.36
N GLU A 71 -68.02 -49.82 -27.65
CA GLU A 71 -67.01 -48.84 -28.17
C GLU A 71 -65.64 -48.92 -27.47
N ALA A 72 -65.40 -49.96 -26.65
CA ALA A 72 -64.23 -49.97 -25.77
C ALA A 72 -62.87 -49.95 -26.53
N SER A 73 -62.79 -50.65 -27.69
CA SER A 73 -61.53 -50.73 -28.45
C SER A 73 -61.14 -49.41 -29.07
N ASN A 74 -62.12 -48.67 -29.65
CA ASN A 74 -61.84 -47.33 -30.23
C ASN A 74 -61.48 -46.28 -29.20
N ARG A 75 -61.99 -46.36 -27.99
CA ARG A 75 -61.70 -45.41 -26.90
C ARG A 75 -60.32 -45.65 -26.29
N ALA A 76 -59.91 -46.90 -26.12
CA ALA A 76 -58.57 -47.23 -25.64
C ALA A 76 -57.51 -46.66 -26.60
N GLN A 77 -57.72 -46.75 -27.90
CA GLN A 77 -56.82 -46.26 -28.91
C GLN A 77 -56.78 -44.70 -28.96
N ARG A 78 -57.93 -44.05 -28.75
CA ARG A 78 -57.97 -42.57 -28.63
C ARG A 78 -57.31 -42.06 -27.35
N LEU A 79 -57.42 -42.76 -26.21
CA LEU A 79 -56.76 -42.38 -24.97
C LEU A 79 -55.26 -42.48 -25.03
N SER A 80 -54.67 -43.49 -25.70
CA SER A 80 -53.21 -43.58 -25.88
C SER A 80 -52.66 -42.46 -26.81
N THR A 81 -53.50 -41.90 -27.68
CA THR A 81 -53.11 -40.76 -28.48
C THR A 81 -53.12 -39.46 -27.67
N LEU A 82 -54.10 -39.31 -26.77
CA LEU A 82 -54.18 -38.12 -25.86
C LEU A 82 -53.22 -38.20 -24.68
N TYR A 83 -52.91 -39.37 -24.24
CA TYR A 83 -52.03 -39.68 -23.08
C TYR A 83 -50.92 -40.64 -23.50
N PRO A 84 -49.87 -40.16 -24.14
CA PRO A 84 -48.79 -41.00 -24.70
C PRO A 84 -48.11 -41.91 -23.70
N GLN A 85 -48.17 -41.60 -22.38
CA GLN A 85 -47.64 -42.42 -21.31
C GLN A 85 -48.43 -43.68 -21.07
N ILE A 86 -49.70 -43.79 -21.53
CA ILE A 86 -50.53 -44.98 -21.40
C ILE A 86 -50.27 -45.90 -22.61
N VAL A 87 -49.52 -46.97 -22.37
CA VAL A 87 -49.14 -47.93 -23.43
C VAL A 87 -50.30 -48.85 -23.80
N SER A 88 -51.04 -49.36 -22.81
CA SER A 88 -52.20 -50.22 -23.04
C SER A 88 -53.25 -50.06 -21.95
N ILE A 89 -54.50 -50.32 -22.39
CA ILE A 89 -55.66 -50.36 -21.47
C ILE A 89 -56.34 -51.66 -21.70
N GLN A 90 -56.39 -52.55 -20.67
CA GLN A 90 -57.11 -53.76 -20.69
C GLN A 90 -58.38 -53.62 -19.85
N ARG A 91 -59.49 -54.01 -20.41
CA ARG A 91 -60.82 -54.11 -19.74
C ARG A 91 -61.17 -55.49 -19.47
N ARG A 92 -61.74 -55.75 -18.33
CA ARG A 92 -62.33 -57.07 -17.97
C ARG A 92 -63.71 -56.83 -17.38
N ASP A 93 -64.70 -57.51 -17.92
CA ASP A 93 -66.03 -57.55 -17.37
C ASP A 93 -66.10 -58.43 -16.12
N ALA A 94 -67.06 -58.18 -15.26
CA ALA A 94 -67.15 -58.91 -13.94
C ALA A 94 -67.18 -60.41 -14.06
N ASP A 95 -67.70 -60.92 -15.17
CA ASP A 95 -67.85 -62.38 -15.42
C ASP A 95 -66.61 -62.98 -16.05
N ALA A 96 -65.59 -62.19 -16.43
CA ALA A 96 -64.39 -62.70 -17.07
C ALA A 96 -63.18 -62.59 -16.10
N PRO A 97 -62.61 -63.68 -15.65
CA PRO A 97 -61.49 -63.67 -14.70
C PRO A 97 -60.23 -63.10 -15.37
N TRP A 98 -59.35 -62.43 -14.58
CA TRP A 98 -58.03 -62.06 -15.01
C TRP A 98 -57.16 -63.32 -15.29
N PRO A 99 -56.21 -63.23 -16.25
CA PRO A 99 -55.40 -64.41 -16.59
C PRO A 99 -54.53 -64.91 -15.45
N SER A 100 -54.13 -63.97 -14.52
CA SER A 100 -53.29 -64.27 -13.36
C SER A 100 -54.09 -64.26 -12.06
N PRO A 101 -53.92 -65.28 -11.20
CA PRO A 101 -54.54 -65.32 -9.86
C PRO A 101 -54.16 -64.11 -9.02
N ALA A 102 -52.93 -63.57 -9.19
CA ALA A 102 -52.46 -62.33 -8.51
C ALA A 102 -53.27 -61.12 -8.93
N LEU A 103 -53.59 -60.97 -10.19
CA LEU A 103 -54.42 -59.88 -10.69
C LEU A 103 -55.87 -60.01 -10.21
N GLN A 104 -56.40 -61.23 -10.06
CA GLN A 104 -57.72 -61.46 -9.49
C GLN A 104 -57.81 -61.00 -8.02
N ALA A 105 -56.81 -61.37 -7.22
CA ALA A 105 -56.73 -60.96 -5.82
C ALA A 105 -56.67 -59.41 -5.71
N LEU A 106 -55.84 -58.77 -6.52
CA LEU A 106 -55.71 -57.31 -6.57
C LEU A 106 -57.00 -56.66 -7.05
N ASP A 107 -57.74 -57.23 -7.99
CA ASP A 107 -59.03 -56.72 -8.44
C ASP A 107 -60.07 -56.77 -7.30
N ALA A 108 -60.11 -57.85 -6.54
CA ALA A 108 -60.98 -57.95 -5.36
C ALA A 108 -60.58 -56.93 -4.28
N ASP A 109 -59.28 -56.74 -4.03
CA ASP A 109 -58.76 -55.71 -3.09
C ASP A 109 -59.10 -54.31 -3.56
N SER A 110 -58.90 -54.00 -4.83
CA SER A 110 -59.29 -52.72 -5.42
C SER A 110 -60.77 -52.39 -5.27
N ARG A 111 -61.63 -53.37 -5.53
CA ARG A 111 -63.07 -53.19 -5.32
C ARG A 111 -63.44 -52.98 -3.86
N ARG A 112 -62.75 -53.70 -2.95
CA ARG A 112 -62.98 -53.52 -1.50
C ARG A 112 -62.53 -52.16 -1.03
N LEU A 113 -61.41 -51.66 -1.51
CA LEU A 113 -60.83 -50.39 -1.14
C LEU A 113 -61.51 -49.21 -1.85
N GLY A 114 -62.21 -49.42 -2.95
CA GLY A 114 -62.84 -48.38 -3.78
C GLY A 114 -61.85 -47.50 -4.50
N ARG A 115 -60.63 -47.97 -4.72
CA ARG A 115 -59.53 -47.18 -5.34
C ARG A 115 -58.65 -48.06 -6.21
N ALA A 116 -57.90 -47.39 -7.08
CA ALA A 116 -56.88 -48.05 -7.88
C ALA A 116 -55.76 -48.64 -6.99
N VAL A 117 -55.14 -49.71 -7.42
CA VAL A 117 -54.02 -50.41 -6.77
C VAL A 117 -52.89 -50.67 -7.77
N LEU A 118 -51.67 -50.68 -7.31
CA LEU A 118 -50.52 -51.02 -8.12
C LEU A 118 -50.51 -52.54 -8.40
N ALA A 119 -50.69 -52.90 -9.68
CA ALA A 119 -50.86 -54.29 -10.09
C ALA A 119 -49.56 -55.03 -10.48
N GLY A 120 -48.59 -54.23 -10.94
CA GLY A 120 -47.29 -54.76 -11.32
C GLY A 120 -46.28 -53.63 -11.50
N VAL A 121 -45.03 -53.88 -11.17
CA VAL A 121 -43.94 -52.98 -11.35
C VAL A 121 -42.81 -53.71 -12.08
N ASP A 122 -42.49 -53.23 -13.27
CA ASP A 122 -41.33 -53.64 -14.05
C ASP A 122 -40.52 -52.40 -14.44
N LEU A 123 -39.81 -51.84 -13.48
CA LEU A 123 -38.97 -50.66 -13.71
C LEU A 123 -37.74 -50.99 -14.57
N ALA A 124 -37.37 -52.25 -14.73
CA ALA A 124 -36.30 -52.67 -15.66
C ALA A 124 -36.72 -52.44 -17.12
N GLN A 125 -38.01 -52.71 -17.42
CA GLN A 125 -38.61 -52.38 -18.73
C GLN A 125 -39.15 -50.94 -18.80
N GLY A 126 -39.05 -50.16 -17.73
CA GLY A 126 -39.57 -48.80 -17.64
C GLY A 126 -41.09 -48.72 -17.63
N GLN A 127 -41.78 -49.74 -17.12
CA GLN A 127 -43.24 -49.81 -17.10
C GLN A 127 -43.78 -50.21 -15.73
N TYR A 128 -45.00 -49.79 -15.45
CA TYR A 128 -45.75 -50.26 -14.30
C TYR A 128 -47.24 -50.36 -14.64
N GLN A 129 -47.97 -51.11 -13.86
CA GLN A 129 -49.40 -51.39 -14.09
C GLN A 129 -50.23 -50.98 -12.90
N VAL A 130 -51.36 -50.31 -13.18
CA VAL A 130 -52.33 -49.86 -12.19
C VAL A 130 -53.70 -50.43 -12.53
N LEU A 131 -54.33 -51.09 -11.55
CA LEU A 131 -55.61 -51.75 -11.67
C LEU A 131 -56.68 -51.02 -10.87
N LEU A 132 -57.81 -50.74 -11.48
CA LEU A 132 -59.01 -50.30 -10.80
C LEU A 132 -60.12 -51.39 -10.96
N GLY A 133 -60.45 -52.05 -9.87
CA GLY A 133 -61.58 -52.95 -9.77
C GLY A 133 -62.90 -52.22 -9.65
N ALA A 134 -63.79 -52.35 -10.62
CA ALA A 134 -65.09 -51.63 -10.62
C ALA A 134 -66.18 -52.61 -11.20
N LEU A 135 -67.42 -52.22 -10.98
CA LEU A 135 -68.59 -52.86 -11.60
C LEU A 135 -69.19 -51.91 -12.65
N PRO A 136 -69.56 -52.41 -13.83
CA PRO A 136 -69.53 -53.80 -14.30
C PRO A 136 -68.19 -54.28 -14.86
N SER A 137 -67.18 -53.36 -15.01
CA SER A 137 -65.89 -53.71 -15.64
C SER A 137 -64.72 -53.13 -14.88
N SER A 138 -63.65 -53.92 -14.74
CA SER A 138 -62.36 -53.52 -14.17
C SER A 138 -61.38 -53.12 -15.29
N TYR A 139 -60.45 -52.23 -14.98
CA TYR A 139 -59.49 -51.62 -15.92
C TYR A 139 -58.06 -51.79 -15.41
N LEU A 140 -57.16 -52.22 -16.29
CA LEU A 140 -55.72 -52.26 -16.05
C LEU A 140 -55.00 -51.33 -17.05
N LEU A 141 -54.30 -50.35 -16.53
CA LEU A 141 -53.45 -49.45 -17.30
C LEU A 141 -51.98 -49.90 -17.22
N THR A 142 -51.34 -49.99 -18.36
CA THR A 142 -49.88 -50.12 -18.44
C THR A 142 -49.30 -48.77 -18.79
N ILE A 143 -48.39 -48.25 -17.95
CA ILE A 143 -47.86 -46.90 -18.02
C ILE A 143 -46.35 -46.99 -18.30
N ASP A 144 -45.89 -46.20 -19.28
CA ASP A 144 -44.46 -45.98 -19.60
C ASP A 144 -43.93 -44.83 -18.77
N VAL A 145 -42.94 -45.12 -17.94
CA VAL A 145 -42.34 -44.17 -16.98
C VAL A 145 -41.60 -43.04 -17.70
N GLN A 146 -40.94 -43.32 -18.82
CA GLN A 146 -40.20 -42.33 -19.57
C GLN A 146 -41.15 -41.30 -20.26
N ARG A 147 -42.28 -41.81 -20.79
CA ARG A 147 -43.29 -40.96 -21.41
C ARG A 147 -44.16 -40.18 -20.43
N MET A 148 -44.12 -40.59 -19.15
CA MET A 148 -44.81 -39.90 -18.09
C MET A 148 -44.16 -38.56 -17.75
N VAL A 149 -42.84 -38.38 -18.02
CA VAL A 149 -42.11 -37.13 -17.72
C VAL A 149 -42.52 -36.00 -18.66
N PRO A 150 -43.02 -34.86 -18.14
CA PRO A 150 -43.36 -33.72 -18.97
C PRO A 150 -42.11 -32.91 -19.31
N TRP A 151 -41.36 -33.35 -20.29
CA TRP A 151 -40.05 -32.78 -20.68
C TRP A 151 -40.09 -31.30 -21.00
N SER A 152 -41.22 -30.74 -21.47
CA SER A 152 -41.37 -29.32 -21.75
C SER A 152 -41.37 -28.42 -20.49
N GLU A 153 -41.77 -28.98 -19.35
CA GLU A 153 -41.87 -28.28 -18.06
C GLU A 153 -40.84 -28.81 -17.04
N TRP A 154 -39.97 -29.73 -17.51
CA TRP A 154 -39.03 -30.40 -16.62
C TRP A 154 -37.97 -29.44 -16.11
N PRO A 155 -37.75 -29.35 -14.76
CA PRO A 155 -36.87 -28.33 -14.18
C PRO A 155 -35.38 -28.60 -14.37
N PHE A 156 -35.02 -29.80 -14.81
CA PHE A 156 -33.61 -30.17 -14.98
C PHE A 156 -33.24 -30.24 -16.45
N ALA A 157 -32.14 -29.61 -16.81
CA ALA A 157 -31.62 -29.66 -18.17
C ALA A 157 -31.22 -31.10 -18.55
N VAL A 158 -31.62 -31.56 -19.73
CA VAL A 158 -31.21 -32.85 -20.28
C VAL A 158 -29.69 -32.89 -20.45
N GLY A 159 -29.01 -33.91 -19.94
CA GLY A 159 -27.57 -34.02 -19.93
C GLY A 159 -26.87 -33.14 -18.90
N GLY A 160 -27.63 -32.52 -17.97
CA GLY A 160 -27.12 -31.78 -16.81
C GLY A 160 -26.52 -32.69 -15.74
N PRO A 161 -26.05 -32.12 -14.61
CA PRO A 161 -25.40 -32.89 -13.54
C PRO A 161 -26.38 -33.66 -12.63
N VAL A 162 -27.70 -33.49 -12.82
CA VAL A 162 -28.74 -34.06 -11.98
C VAL A 162 -29.19 -35.37 -12.53
N ALA A 163 -29.10 -36.42 -11.72
CA ALA A 163 -29.74 -37.71 -12.02
C ALA A 163 -31.11 -37.76 -11.34
N VAL A 164 -32.11 -38.22 -12.07
CA VAL A 164 -33.46 -38.45 -11.54
C VAL A 164 -33.84 -39.90 -11.75
N SER A 165 -34.31 -40.52 -10.68
CA SER A 165 -34.73 -41.93 -10.69
C SER A 165 -36.13 -42.07 -10.11
N LEU A 166 -36.82 -43.12 -10.54
CA LEU A 166 -38.08 -43.61 -9.95
C LEU A 166 -37.85 -45.01 -9.36
N SER A 167 -38.31 -45.20 -8.15
CA SER A 167 -38.10 -46.46 -7.44
C SER A 167 -39.39 -46.96 -6.79
N HIS A 168 -39.48 -48.27 -6.65
CA HIS A 168 -40.48 -48.96 -5.87
C HIS A 168 -39.87 -50.21 -5.23
N GLY A 169 -39.77 -50.25 -3.91
CA GLY A 169 -39.07 -51.34 -3.22
C GLY A 169 -37.61 -51.43 -3.65
N ALA A 170 -37.21 -52.61 -4.16
CA ALA A 170 -35.83 -52.82 -4.64
C ALA A 170 -35.63 -52.46 -6.14
N GLN A 171 -36.71 -52.17 -6.87
CA GLN A 171 -36.62 -51.80 -8.29
C GLN A 171 -36.42 -50.32 -8.46
N GLN A 172 -35.55 -49.96 -9.39
CA GLN A 172 -35.26 -48.55 -9.73
C GLN A 172 -35.04 -48.39 -11.24
N THR A 173 -35.53 -47.31 -11.81
CA THR A 173 -35.23 -46.90 -13.18
C THR A 173 -34.78 -45.47 -13.24
N LEU A 174 -33.91 -45.13 -14.20
CA LEU A 174 -33.45 -43.78 -14.43
C LEU A 174 -34.43 -43.07 -15.38
N LEU A 175 -35.03 -41.99 -14.91
CA LEU A 175 -35.80 -41.05 -15.74
C LEU A 175 -34.87 -40.14 -16.53
N GLN A 176 -33.85 -39.66 -15.87
CA GLN A 176 -32.83 -38.81 -16.46
C GLN A 176 -31.45 -39.23 -15.92
N ALA A 177 -30.52 -39.53 -16.83
CA ALA A 177 -29.15 -39.78 -16.47
C ALA A 177 -28.45 -38.45 -16.18
N GLY A 178 -27.91 -38.30 -14.99
CA GLY A 178 -27.00 -37.17 -14.68
C GLY A 178 -25.68 -37.36 -15.40
N ARG A 179 -25.06 -36.25 -15.84
CA ARG A 179 -23.68 -36.32 -16.33
C ARG A 179 -22.81 -36.86 -15.21
N ALA A 180 -22.14 -37.96 -15.45
CA ALA A 180 -21.16 -38.50 -14.51
C ALA A 180 -20.10 -37.42 -14.30
N GLY A 181 -20.17 -36.72 -13.19
CA GLY A 181 -19.07 -35.84 -12.75
C GLY A 181 -17.84 -36.73 -12.60
N SER A 182 -16.66 -36.22 -13.00
CA SER A 182 -15.40 -36.93 -12.78
C SER A 182 -15.39 -37.57 -11.39
N ALA A 183 -15.05 -38.81 -11.30
CA ALA A 183 -14.95 -39.57 -10.06
C ALA A 183 -13.88 -38.93 -9.15
N GLY A 184 -14.25 -37.92 -8.42
CA GLY A 184 -13.39 -37.12 -7.58
C GLY A 184 -14.16 -36.51 -6.43
N TRP A 185 -13.46 -35.88 -5.54
CA TRP A 185 -14.01 -35.16 -4.40
C TRP A 185 -15.00 -34.09 -4.83
N GLY A 186 -16.15 -34.05 -4.17
CA GLY A 186 -17.21 -33.07 -4.46
C GLY A 186 -18.32 -33.13 -3.42
N TRP A 187 -19.34 -32.30 -3.63
CA TRP A 187 -20.54 -32.24 -2.80
C TRP A 187 -21.65 -33.02 -3.48
N GLN A 188 -22.39 -33.79 -2.67
CA GLN A 188 -23.55 -34.56 -3.13
C GLN A 188 -24.80 -34.06 -2.40
N PHE A 189 -25.82 -33.70 -3.17
CA PHE A 189 -27.15 -33.38 -2.66
C PHE A 189 -28.11 -34.46 -3.17
N SER A 190 -28.98 -34.97 -2.29
CA SER A 190 -29.96 -35.94 -2.62
C SER A 190 -31.31 -35.62 -2.00
N ALA A 191 -32.36 -35.80 -2.75
CA ALA A 191 -33.73 -35.63 -2.27
C ALA A 191 -34.55 -36.86 -2.70
N ARG A 192 -35.31 -37.45 -1.78
CA ARG A 192 -36.20 -38.56 -2.04
C ARG A 192 -37.59 -38.25 -1.50
N LYS A 193 -38.62 -38.50 -2.32
CA LYS A 193 -40.03 -38.26 -1.95
C LYS A 193 -40.93 -39.24 -2.63
N VAL A 194 -41.94 -39.74 -1.88
CA VAL A 194 -43.00 -40.56 -2.42
C VAL A 194 -43.98 -39.69 -3.18
N LEU A 195 -44.47 -40.15 -4.34
CA LEU A 195 -45.47 -39.44 -5.13
C LEU A 195 -46.81 -39.37 -4.40
N ALA A 196 -47.59 -38.31 -4.70
CA ALA A 196 -48.77 -37.94 -3.92
C ALA A 196 -50.01 -38.77 -4.23
N THR A 197 -49.88 -40.12 -4.24
CA THR A 197 -51.02 -41.01 -4.35
C THR A 197 -50.76 -42.32 -3.62
N GLU A 198 -51.74 -42.85 -2.96
CA GLU A 198 -51.66 -44.14 -2.27
C GLU A 198 -51.81 -45.33 -3.22
N SER A 199 -52.41 -45.14 -4.41
CA SER A 199 -52.60 -46.17 -5.42
C SER A 199 -51.30 -46.59 -6.09
N GLN A 200 -50.32 -45.68 -6.15
CA GLN A 200 -49.05 -45.85 -6.85
C GLN A 200 -47.90 -45.34 -5.96
N PRO A 201 -47.50 -46.10 -4.94
CA PRO A 201 -46.46 -45.71 -3.98
C PRO A 201 -45.06 -45.77 -4.60
N LEU A 202 -44.84 -44.93 -5.61
CA LEU A 202 -43.56 -44.76 -6.29
C LEU A 202 -42.76 -43.61 -5.62
N GLU A 203 -41.47 -43.78 -5.51
CA GLU A 203 -40.56 -42.81 -4.93
C GLU A 203 -39.69 -42.17 -6.00
N ILE A 204 -39.70 -40.83 -6.08
CA ILE A 204 -38.72 -40.07 -6.90
C ILE A 204 -37.45 -39.86 -6.10
N GLY A 205 -36.32 -40.22 -6.67
CA GLY A 205 -34.97 -39.87 -6.20
C GLY A 205 -34.33 -38.84 -7.14
N VAL A 206 -33.80 -37.79 -6.56
CA VAL A 206 -33.06 -36.76 -7.31
C VAL A 206 -31.68 -36.65 -6.67
N ASP A 207 -30.63 -36.82 -7.47
CA ASP A 207 -29.24 -36.75 -7.02
C ASP A 207 -28.46 -35.77 -7.85
N LEU A 208 -27.79 -34.81 -7.18
CA LEU A 208 -26.88 -33.82 -7.78
C LEU A 208 -25.47 -34.02 -7.23
N ARG A 209 -24.50 -34.17 -8.11
CA ARG A 209 -23.08 -34.21 -7.77
C ARG A 209 -22.38 -33.00 -8.31
N LEU A 210 -21.82 -32.17 -7.42
CA LEU A 210 -21.07 -30.96 -7.74
C LEU A 210 -19.58 -31.20 -7.51
N GLY A 211 -18.78 -31.07 -8.54
CA GLY A 211 -17.31 -31.09 -8.44
C GLY A 211 -16.74 -29.73 -8.07
N TRP A 212 -15.42 -29.67 -7.89
CA TRP A 212 -14.66 -28.42 -7.61
C TRP A 212 -14.89 -27.33 -8.66
N GLN A 213 -15.24 -27.70 -9.88
CA GLN A 213 -15.52 -26.76 -10.98
C GLN A 213 -16.75 -25.89 -10.72
N ALA A 214 -17.65 -26.32 -9.83
CA ALA A 214 -18.84 -25.57 -9.45
C ALA A 214 -18.54 -24.39 -8.51
N LEU A 215 -17.35 -24.34 -7.94
CA LEU A 215 -16.93 -23.22 -7.09
C LEU A 215 -16.70 -21.95 -7.91
N PRO A 216 -16.96 -20.78 -7.33
CA PRO A 216 -16.83 -19.51 -8.02
C PRO A 216 -15.36 -19.02 -8.05
N TRP A 217 -14.47 -19.74 -8.70
CA TRP A 217 -13.02 -19.50 -8.72
C TRP A 217 -12.64 -18.07 -9.10
N VAL A 218 -13.34 -17.48 -10.08
CA VAL A 218 -13.08 -16.12 -10.52
C VAL A 218 -13.39 -15.12 -9.40
N ARG A 219 -14.51 -15.28 -8.69
CA ARG A 219 -14.88 -14.41 -7.57
C ARG A 219 -13.92 -14.58 -6.39
N MET A 220 -13.48 -15.79 -6.12
CA MET A 220 -12.49 -16.10 -5.09
C MET A 220 -11.14 -15.47 -5.41
N ALA A 221 -10.67 -15.61 -6.65
CA ALA A 221 -9.43 -14.98 -7.12
C ALA A 221 -9.51 -13.43 -7.03
N LEU A 222 -10.63 -12.84 -7.46
CA LEU A 222 -10.86 -11.41 -7.35
C LEU A 222 -10.82 -10.94 -5.88
N TRP A 223 -11.45 -11.69 -4.98
CA TRP A 223 -11.40 -11.40 -3.55
C TRP A 223 -9.97 -11.41 -3.00
N VAL A 224 -9.15 -12.40 -3.36
CA VAL A 224 -7.75 -12.49 -2.95
C VAL A 224 -6.96 -11.25 -3.40
N VAL A 225 -7.19 -10.77 -4.63
CA VAL A 225 -6.55 -9.56 -5.17
C VAL A 225 -7.02 -8.31 -4.42
N VAL A 226 -8.33 -8.18 -4.18
CA VAL A 226 -8.90 -7.05 -3.43
C VAL A 226 -8.36 -7.00 -2.01
N ALA A 227 -8.32 -8.16 -1.33
CA ALA A 227 -7.75 -8.26 0.02
C ALA A 227 -6.27 -7.86 0.04
N ALA A 228 -5.48 -8.26 -0.97
CA ALA A 228 -4.09 -7.85 -1.11
C ALA A 228 -3.96 -6.34 -1.31
N ALA A 229 -4.76 -5.74 -2.19
CA ALA A 229 -4.74 -4.31 -2.46
C ALA A 229 -5.11 -3.47 -1.23
N LEU A 230 -6.14 -3.87 -0.48
CA LEU A 230 -6.57 -3.19 0.74
C LEU A 230 -5.49 -3.22 1.82
N LEU A 231 -4.87 -4.38 2.06
CA LEU A 231 -3.81 -4.50 3.05
C LEU A 231 -2.53 -3.80 2.62
N TYR A 232 -2.18 -3.82 1.33
CA TYR A 232 -1.08 -3.04 0.79
C TYR A 232 -1.31 -1.53 0.98
N GLY A 233 -2.52 -1.04 0.65
CA GLY A 233 -2.91 0.35 0.87
C GLY A 233 -2.85 0.75 2.35
N ALA A 234 -3.37 -0.09 3.25
CA ALA A 234 -3.28 0.16 4.69
C ALA A 234 -1.82 0.22 5.19
N ARG A 235 -0.95 -0.66 4.69
CA ARG A 235 0.47 -0.68 5.02
C ARG A 235 1.20 0.58 4.52
N THR A 236 0.92 1.03 3.30
CA THR A 236 1.52 2.27 2.76
C THR A 236 1.09 3.50 3.53
N LEU A 237 -0.19 3.60 3.88
CA LEU A 237 -0.72 4.68 4.73
C LEU A 237 -0.07 4.70 6.11
N GLN A 238 0.13 3.53 6.75
CA GLN A 238 0.82 3.46 8.04
C GLN A 238 2.29 3.90 7.95
N ARG A 239 3.00 3.51 6.87
CA ARG A 239 4.38 3.96 6.64
C ARG A 239 4.44 5.48 6.47
N GLN A 240 3.62 6.05 5.61
CA GLN A 240 3.57 7.49 5.39
C GLN A 240 3.27 8.29 6.67
N ARG A 241 2.38 7.79 7.53
CA ARG A 241 2.11 8.41 8.83
C ARG A 241 3.33 8.35 9.75
N GLY A 242 4.03 7.21 9.78
CA GLY A 242 5.24 7.04 10.58
C GLY A 242 6.38 7.97 10.13
N ASP A 243 6.57 8.11 8.83
CA ASP A 243 7.60 8.97 8.25
C ASP A 243 7.30 10.46 8.53
N ARG A 244 6.05 10.90 8.36
CA ARG A 244 5.62 12.27 8.70
C ARG A 244 5.86 12.63 10.18
N LEU A 245 5.61 11.69 11.10
CA LEU A 245 5.87 11.91 12.53
C LEU A 245 7.37 12.05 12.82
N ARG A 246 8.21 11.26 12.15
CA ARG A 246 9.67 11.37 12.26
C ARG A 246 10.19 12.70 11.72
N ASP A 247 9.69 13.12 10.56
CA ASP A 247 10.08 14.41 9.96
C ASP A 247 9.70 15.59 10.87
N GLN A 248 8.51 15.54 11.48
CA GLN A 248 8.08 16.56 12.45
C GLN A 248 8.98 16.57 13.70
N GLU A 249 9.41 15.43 14.21
CA GLU A 249 10.29 15.33 15.36
C GLU A 249 11.70 15.87 15.03
N LEU A 250 12.23 15.51 13.85
CA LEU A 250 13.52 16.06 13.37
C LEU A 250 13.47 17.59 13.21
N LEU A 251 12.39 18.14 12.66
CA LEU A 251 12.19 19.59 12.57
C LEU A 251 12.10 20.26 13.95
N ARG A 252 11.45 19.59 14.92
CA ARG A 252 11.37 20.07 16.30
C ARG A 252 12.73 20.07 16.99
N LEU A 253 13.49 18.99 16.86
CA LEU A 253 14.86 18.90 17.40
C LEU A 253 15.77 19.95 16.77
N GLY A 254 15.67 20.16 15.46
CA GLY A 254 16.39 21.22 14.76
C GLY A 254 16.07 22.64 15.27
N LYS A 255 14.79 22.90 15.61
CA LYS A 255 14.39 24.19 16.23
C LYS A 255 14.97 24.37 17.63
N VAL A 256 14.95 23.31 18.46
CA VAL A 256 15.50 23.35 19.82
C VAL A 256 17.02 23.55 19.76
N ALA A 257 17.73 22.84 18.90
CA ALA A 257 19.16 23.02 18.71
C ALA A 257 19.50 24.46 18.29
N ARG A 258 18.71 25.07 17.36
CA ARG A 258 18.86 26.47 16.96
C ARG A 258 18.65 27.45 18.13
N LEU A 259 17.65 27.20 18.98
CA LEU A 259 17.39 28.06 20.16
C LEU A 259 18.52 27.96 21.17
N ASN A 260 19.08 26.79 21.41
CA ASN A 260 20.22 26.60 22.31
C ASN A 260 21.46 27.34 21.77
N THR A 261 21.78 27.18 20.47
CA THR A 261 22.88 27.94 19.85
C THR A 261 22.65 29.46 19.90
N LEU A 262 21.40 29.93 19.74
CA LEU A 262 21.07 31.35 19.90
C LEU A 262 21.23 31.82 21.35
N GLY A 263 20.91 30.98 22.34
CA GLY A 263 21.10 31.29 23.74
C GLY A 263 22.57 31.40 24.14
N GLU A 264 23.43 30.50 23.67
CA GLU A 264 24.87 30.55 23.87
C GLU A 264 25.49 31.76 23.17
N LEU A 265 25.07 32.05 21.93
CA LEU A 265 25.48 33.26 21.20
C LEU A 265 25.09 34.54 21.95
N ALA A 266 23.87 34.63 22.47
CA ALA A 266 23.37 35.77 23.20
C ALA A 266 24.19 36.04 24.48
N ALA A 267 24.60 35.01 25.21
CA ALA A 267 25.43 35.14 26.40
C ALA A 267 26.85 35.65 26.07
N GLY A 268 27.48 35.11 25.00
CA GLY A 268 28.80 35.54 24.54
C GLY A 268 28.80 37.00 24.05
N ILE A 269 27.79 37.36 23.28
CA ILE A 269 27.63 38.74 22.75
C ILE A 269 27.36 39.72 23.87
N ALA A 270 26.52 39.39 24.85
CA ALA A 270 26.28 40.24 26.00
C ALA A 270 27.58 40.53 26.76
N HIS A 271 28.47 39.55 26.89
CA HIS A 271 29.78 39.75 27.52
C HIS A 271 30.69 40.66 26.69
N GLU A 272 30.78 40.44 25.36
CA GLU A 272 31.60 41.25 24.44
C GLU A 272 31.08 42.68 24.24
N LEU A 273 29.79 42.94 24.38
CA LEU A 273 29.23 44.30 24.35
C LEU A 273 29.44 45.01 25.68
N ASN A 274 29.33 44.32 26.81
CA ASN A 274 29.52 44.93 28.12
C ASN A 274 30.98 45.41 28.33
N GLN A 275 31.98 44.77 27.76
CA GLN A 275 33.40 45.15 27.87
C GLN A 275 33.67 46.56 27.31
N PRO A 276 33.39 46.87 26.02
CA PRO A 276 33.62 48.23 25.46
C PRO A 276 32.72 49.28 26.12
N LEU A 277 31.47 48.92 26.51
CA LEU A 277 30.56 49.83 27.19
C LEU A 277 31.10 50.24 28.58
N THR A 278 31.65 49.31 29.35
CA THR A 278 32.29 49.59 30.64
C THR A 278 33.52 50.46 30.44
N ALA A 279 34.34 50.22 29.42
CA ALA A 279 35.50 51.03 29.10
C ALA A 279 35.12 52.45 28.64
N ILE A 280 34.03 52.60 27.85
CA ILE A 280 33.48 53.90 27.48
C ILE A 280 33.07 54.68 28.72
N LEU A 281 32.32 54.04 29.60
CA LEU A 281 31.86 54.67 30.86
C LEU A 281 33.01 55.09 31.74
N ALA A 282 34.02 54.26 31.94
CA ALA A 282 35.21 54.57 32.73
C ALA A 282 36.01 55.74 32.16
N ASN A 283 36.25 55.78 30.84
CA ASN A 283 36.96 56.85 30.17
C ASN A 283 36.15 58.14 30.19
N ALA A 284 34.84 58.09 30.03
CA ALA A 284 33.96 59.28 30.15
C ALA A 284 33.99 59.88 31.60
N GLN A 285 33.89 59.02 32.59
CA GLN A 285 33.97 59.41 34.00
C GLN A 285 35.36 59.98 34.35
N ALA A 286 36.44 59.44 33.80
CA ALA A 286 37.78 59.95 33.97
C ALA A 286 37.89 61.33 33.35
N ALA A 287 37.38 61.54 32.12
CA ALA A 287 37.35 62.84 31.49
C ALA A 287 36.53 63.90 32.27
N ASP A 288 35.38 63.48 32.82
CA ASP A 288 34.50 64.35 33.61
C ASP A 288 35.19 64.81 34.91
N ARG A 289 35.88 63.90 35.61
CA ARG A 289 36.65 64.21 36.83
C ARG A 289 37.81 65.22 36.57
N LEU A 290 38.54 64.97 35.44
CA LEU A 290 39.65 65.87 35.06
C LEU A 290 39.15 67.25 34.64
N LEU A 291 37.93 67.36 34.09
CA LEU A 291 37.27 68.61 33.80
C LEU A 291 36.81 69.42 35.04
N ALA A 292 36.57 68.73 36.17
CA ALA A 292 36.12 69.36 37.42
C ALA A 292 37.27 69.87 38.29
N GLU A 293 38.53 69.73 37.89
CA GLU A 293 39.70 70.30 38.55
C GLU A 293 39.79 71.84 38.33
N GLU A 294 40.37 72.60 39.28
CA GLU A 294 40.47 74.07 39.18
C GLU A 294 41.31 74.50 37.98
N GLU A 295 42.32 73.73 37.54
CA GLU A 295 43.14 73.98 36.34
C GLU A 295 43.16 72.65 35.51
N PRO A 296 42.17 72.41 34.62
CA PRO A 296 42.06 71.12 33.90
C PRO A 296 43.13 70.97 32.80
N GLU A 297 43.91 69.93 32.85
CA GLU A 297 44.85 69.56 31.79
C GLU A 297 44.11 68.98 30.59
N LEU A 298 44.16 69.66 29.44
CA LEU A 298 43.42 69.22 28.24
C LEU A 298 43.98 67.98 27.55
N ALA A 299 45.23 67.60 27.73
CA ALA A 299 45.87 66.47 27.10
C ALA A 299 45.31 65.09 27.61
N PRO A 300 45.22 64.88 28.95
CA PRO A 300 44.60 63.65 29.50
C PRO A 300 43.10 63.51 29.17
N ILE A 301 42.37 64.65 29.13
CA ILE A 301 40.96 64.68 28.78
C ILE A 301 40.76 64.26 27.31
N ARG A 302 41.56 64.77 26.37
CA ARG A 302 41.53 64.36 24.98
C ARG A 302 41.86 62.89 24.80
N GLN A 303 42.81 62.35 25.56
CA GLN A 303 43.20 60.98 25.53
C GLN A 303 42.03 60.05 26.04
N ALA A 304 41.37 60.33 27.13
CA ALA A 304 40.23 59.65 27.65
C ALA A 304 39.08 59.66 26.67
N MET A 305 38.73 60.80 26.06
CA MET A 305 37.69 60.90 25.05
C MET A 305 38.04 60.18 23.76
N SER A 306 39.30 60.17 23.33
CA SER A 306 39.74 59.36 22.16
C SER A 306 39.64 57.89 22.41
N GLN A 307 40.00 57.42 23.61
CA GLN A 307 39.82 56.04 24.00
C GLN A 307 38.34 55.62 24.07
N ALA A 308 37.47 56.45 24.62
CA ALA A 308 36.03 56.20 24.64
C ALA A 308 35.44 56.10 23.21
N ALA A 309 35.82 56.97 22.31
CA ALA A 309 35.43 56.94 20.89
C ALA A 309 35.93 55.69 20.17
N GLY A 310 37.15 55.22 20.49
CA GLY A 310 37.70 53.96 20.00
C GLY A 310 36.89 52.76 20.45
N GLN A 311 36.49 52.71 21.72
CA GLN A 311 35.65 51.64 22.25
C GLN A 311 34.21 51.67 21.70
N ALA A 312 33.65 52.85 21.44
CA ALA A 312 32.35 52.98 20.79
C ALA A 312 32.35 52.43 19.36
N ARG A 313 33.41 52.64 18.59
CA ARG A 313 33.57 52.04 17.26
C ARG A 313 33.65 50.51 17.33
N ARG A 314 34.39 49.98 18.29
CA ARG A 314 34.43 48.49 18.52
C ARG A 314 33.07 47.91 18.85
N ALA A 315 32.29 48.56 19.72
CA ALA A 315 30.93 48.13 20.02
C ALA A 315 30.03 48.13 18.78
N ALA A 316 30.12 49.19 17.96
CA ALA A 316 29.36 49.27 16.71
C ALA A 316 29.75 48.15 15.70
N GLU A 317 31.03 47.79 15.62
CA GLU A 317 31.49 46.67 14.79
C GLU A 317 30.96 45.31 15.25
N VAL A 318 30.90 45.06 16.57
CA VAL A 318 30.31 43.85 17.16
C VAL A 318 28.83 43.71 16.76
N VAL A 319 28.05 44.81 16.96
CA VAL A 319 26.64 44.87 16.57
C VAL A 319 26.45 44.67 15.06
N GLY A 320 27.29 45.31 14.23
CA GLY A 320 27.23 45.17 12.77
C GLY A 320 27.52 43.73 12.31
N ARG A 321 28.44 43.04 12.96
CA ARG A 321 28.71 41.61 12.67
C ARG A 321 27.57 40.69 13.09
N LEU A 322 26.97 40.93 14.25
CA LEU A 322 25.79 40.19 14.70
C LEU A 322 24.61 40.37 13.75
N ARG A 323 24.32 41.60 13.35
CA ARG A 323 23.23 41.87 12.41
C ARG A 323 23.42 41.11 11.10
N ARG A 324 24.62 41.16 10.52
CA ARG A 324 24.94 40.38 9.30
C ARG A 324 24.75 38.87 9.49
N ALA A 325 25.19 38.30 10.62
CA ALA A 325 25.01 36.89 10.94
C ALA A 325 23.53 36.46 11.11
N LEU A 326 22.66 37.40 11.52
CA LEU A 326 21.22 37.15 11.66
C LEU A 326 20.46 37.36 10.34
N GLU A 327 20.80 38.38 9.55
CA GLU A 327 20.15 38.69 8.28
C GLU A 327 20.42 37.63 7.19
N GLN A 328 21.60 37.04 7.16
CA GLN A 328 21.97 35.99 6.18
C GLN A 328 21.28 34.64 6.39
N ARG A 329 20.56 34.43 7.50
CA ARG A 329 19.83 33.19 7.80
C ARG A 329 18.36 33.14 7.31
N GLY A 330 17.89 34.18 6.64
CA GLY A 330 16.47 34.35 6.25
C GLY A 330 16.07 33.79 4.89
N ALA A 331 16.98 33.50 4.00
CA ALA A 331 16.69 32.97 2.66
C ALA A 331 17.72 31.90 2.30
N ALA A 332 17.47 30.68 2.73
CA ALA A 332 18.17 29.53 2.16
C ALA A 332 17.68 29.35 0.71
N GLU A 333 18.43 29.89 -0.25
CA GLU A 333 18.25 29.56 -1.65
C GLU A 333 18.62 28.10 -1.86
N LEU A 334 17.85 27.40 -2.71
CA LEU A 334 18.13 26.00 -3.05
C LEU A 334 19.53 25.90 -3.69
N PRO A 335 20.34 24.88 -3.38
CA PRO A 335 21.62 24.65 -4.04
C PRO A 335 21.45 24.64 -5.56
N GLN A 336 22.26 25.42 -6.24
CA GLN A 336 22.25 25.52 -7.70
C GLN A 336 23.66 25.27 -8.26
N ALA A 337 23.76 25.05 -9.56
CA ALA A 337 25.04 24.89 -10.22
C ALA A 337 25.81 26.20 -10.25
N VAL A 338 26.94 26.27 -9.57
CA VAL A 338 27.79 27.47 -9.43
C VAL A 338 29.19 27.20 -9.97
N THR A 339 29.72 28.10 -10.77
CA THR A 339 31.08 27.99 -11.31
C THR A 339 32.11 28.45 -10.27
N LEU A 340 32.95 27.55 -9.77
CA LEU A 340 33.96 27.88 -8.76
C LEU A 340 34.95 28.94 -9.21
N GLN A 341 35.32 29.00 -10.50
CA GLN A 341 36.21 30.02 -11.06
C GLN A 341 35.62 31.42 -10.93
N GLU A 342 34.31 31.59 -11.08
CA GLU A 342 33.65 32.87 -10.97
C GLU A 342 33.59 33.35 -9.51
N VAL A 343 33.29 32.44 -8.59
CA VAL A 343 33.29 32.73 -7.15
C VAL A 343 34.68 33.16 -6.69
N ALA A 344 35.73 32.40 -7.05
CA ALA A 344 37.10 32.71 -6.67
C ALA A 344 37.55 34.07 -7.25
N ARG A 345 37.27 34.36 -8.54
CA ARG A 345 37.62 35.64 -9.16
C ARG A 345 36.88 36.80 -8.49
N ARG A 346 35.59 36.68 -8.21
CA ARG A 346 34.79 37.70 -7.55
C ARG A 346 35.31 37.98 -6.14
N ALA A 347 35.64 36.99 -5.36
CA ALA A 347 36.17 37.14 -4.03
C ALA A 347 37.56 37.79 -4.04
N LEU A 348 38.44 37.41 -4.97
CA LEU A 348 39.74 38.01 -5.16
C LEU A 348 39.63 39.51 -5.58
N TYR A 349 38.69 39.85 -6.47
CA TYR A 349 38.42 41.20 -6.88
C TYR A 349 37.91 42.10 -5.72
N LEU A 350 37.02 41.57 -4.90
CA LEU A 350 36.49 42.32 -3.73
C LEU A 350 37.56 42.59 -2.67
N LEU A 351 38.58 41.76 -2.56
CA LEU A 351 39.67 41.90 -1.59
C LEU A 351 40.92 42.58 -2.18
N GLU A 352 40.87 43.04 -3.44
CA GLU A 352 41.97 43.76 -4.10
C GLU A 352 42.56 44.90 -3.25
N PRO A 353 41.74 45.79 -2.58
CA PRO A 353 42.28 46.85 -1.74
C PRO A 353 43.11 46.33 -0.56
N GLU A 354 42.70 45.19 0.05
CA GLU A 354 43.40 44.57 1.17
C GLU A 354 44.71 43.92 0.70
N PHE A 355 44.72 43.28 -0.47
CA PHE A 355 45.92 42.70 -1.06
C PHE A 355 46.96 43.79 -1.37
N GLN A 356 46.53 44.92 -1.93
CA GLN A 356 47.42 46.05 -2.19
C GLN A 356 47.98 46.65 -0.89
N ARG A 357 47.12 46.83 0.12
CA ARG A 357 47.53 47.33 1.45
C ARG A 357 48.60 46.42 2.09
N CYS A 358 48.43 45.13 1.97
CA CYS A 358 49.28 44.10 2.57
C CYS A 358 50.42 43.66 1.65
N GLN A 359 50.58 44.21 0.43
CA GLN A 359 51.53 43.83 -0.59
C GLN A 359 51.53 42.32 -0.89
N ILE A 360 50.36 41.79 -1.14
CA ILE A 360 50.09 40.36 -1.46
C ILE A 360 49.71 40.29 -2.94
N GLU A 361 50.35 39.42 -3.71
CA GLU A 361 49.94 39.06 -5.09
C GLU A 361 49.30 37.69 -5.09
N PRO A 362 47.92 37.63 -5.07
CA PRO A 362 47.24 36.33 -5.06
C PRO A 362 47.35 35.61 -6.41
N ARG A 363 47.58 34.31 -6.40
CA ARG A 363 47.61 33.45 -7.59
C ARG A 363 46.40 32.55 -7.65
N LEU A 364 45.66 32.59 -8.78
CA LEU A 364 44.56 31.68 -9.04
C LEU A 364 44.99 30.58 -10.03
N LEU A 365 45.02 29.34 -9.57
CA LEU A 365 45.31 28.15 -10.38
C LEU A 365 43.98 27.45 -10.60
N ALA A 366 43.47 27.45 -11.83
CA ALA A 366 42.16 26.89 -12.14
C ALA A 366 42.24 26.09 -13.45
N PRO A 367 41.46 25.03 -13.60
CA PRO A 367 41.33 24.29 -14.85
C PRO A 367 40.69 25.17 -15.93
N GLY A 368 41.06 24.91 -17.22
CA GLY A 368 40.53 25.63 -18.36
C GLY A 368 39.04 25.44 -18.61
N GLN A 369 38.44 24.36 -18.08
CA GLN A 369 37.03 24.07 -18.17
C GLN A 369 36.29 24.61 -16.93
N PRO A 370 35.03 25.06 -17.06
CA PRO A 370 34.20 25.47 -15.92
C PRO A 370 34.03 24.33 -14.92
N LEU A 371 34.33 24.60 -13.65
CA LEU A 371 34.14 23.64 -12.57
C LEU A 371 32.82 23.95 -11.85
N LEU A 372 31.75 23.23 -12.22
CA LEU A 372 30.41 23.42 -11.69
C LEU A 372 30.21 22.61 -10.42
N VAL A 373 29.85 23.25 -9.32
CA VAL A 373 29.49 22.61 -8.04
C VAL A 373 28.07 22.93 -7.64
N LEU A 374 27.46 22.04 -6.88
CA LEU A 374 26.15 22.29 -6.25
C LEU A 374 26.38 23.11 -4.98
N ALA A 375 25.99 24.38 -4.98
CA ALA A 375 26.16 25.26 -3.85
C ALA A 375 25.09 26.37 -3.80
N GLU A 376 24.91 26.93 -2.63
CA GLU A 376 24.20 28.19 -2.46
C GLU A 376 25.18 29.36 -2.76
N PRO A 377 24.94 30.23 -3.75
CA PRO A 377 25.91 31.20 -4.21
C PRO A 377 26.40 32.15 -3.12
N VAL A 378 25.48 32.68 -2.34
CA VAL A 378 25.79 33.65 -1.26
C VAL A 378 26.59 33.01 -0.14
N ALA A 379 26.23 31.78 0.24
CA ALA A 379 26.96 31.02 1.25
C ALA A 379 28.36 30.64 0.78
N LEU A 380 28.53 30.27 -0.48
CA LEU A 380 29.85 29.96 -1.05
C LEU A 380 30.73 31.22 -1.17
N ASP A 381 30.20 32.35 -1.61
CA ASP A 381 30.91 33.64 -1.62
C ASP A 381 31.40 34.01 -0.21
N GLN A 382 30.57 33.79 0.82
CA GLN A 382 30.94 34.07 2.22
C GLN A 382 32.07 33.14 2.71
N VAL A 383 32.00 31.85 2.37
CA VAL A 383 33.05 30.88 2.73
C VAL A 383 34.38 31.31 2.12
N VAL A 384 34.40 31.60 0.82
CA VAL A 384 35.63 31.99 0.11
C VAL A 384 36.19 33.31 0.65
N HIS A 385 35.32 34.30 0.89
CA HIS A 385 35.71 35.56 1.49
C HIS A 385 36.36 35.36 2.88
N ASN A 386 35.76 34.58 3.77
CA ASN A 386 36.30 34.32 5.10
C ASN A 386 37.67 33.62 5.04
N LEU A 387 37.83 32.64 4.14
CA LEU A 387 39.12 31.92 3.99
C LEU A 387 40.20 32.85 3.47
N LEU A 388 39.91 33.67 2.46
CA LEU A 388 40.85 34.64 1.93
C LEU A 388 41.25 35.72 2.95
N MET A 389 40.28 36.26 3.73
CA MET A 389 40.54 37.19 4.82
C MET A 389 41.40 36.58 5.91
N ASN A 390 41.18 35.32 6.28
CA ASN A 390 42.03 34.61 7.22
C ASN A 390 43.49 34.48 6.72
N ALA A 391 43.66 34.21 5.41
CA ALA A 391 44.98 34.12 4.78
C ALA A 391 45.68 35.50 4.76
N VAL A 392 44.97 36.59 4.38
CA VAL A 392 45.50 37.97 4.43
C VAL A 392 46.01 38.30 5.82
N GLN A 393 45.18 38.05 6.83
CA GLN A 393 45.52 38.30 8.24
C GLN A 393 46.68 37.47 8.76
N ALA A 394 46.85 36.23 8.27
CA ALA A 394 48.02 35.42 8.60
C ALA A 394 49.30 35.96 7.95
N LEU A 395 49.21 36.42 6.71
CA LEU A 395 50.30 37.02 5.98
C LEU A 395 50.74 38.40 6.54
N GLU A 396 49.83 39.15 7.18
CA GLU A 396 50.21 40.39 7.88
C GLU A 396 51.21 40.17 9.02
N GLN A 397 51.19 38.97 9.64
CA GLN A 397 52.10 38.62 10.74
C GLN A 397 53.49 38.24 10.23
N THR A 398 53.66 38.04 8.93
CA THR A 398 54.97 37.72 8.33
C THR A 398 55.65 38.94 7.75
N GLY A 399 56.97 38.89 7.60
CA GLY A 399 57.75 39.94 6.94
C GLY A 399 57.24 40.27 5.55
N ARG A 400 57.47 41.50 5.05
CA ARG A 400 56.94 41.99 3.75
C ARG A 400 57.48 41.21 2.54
N THR A 401 58.60 40.52 2.68
CA THR A 401 59.20 39.69 1.63
C THR A 401 58.77 38.22 1.80
N GLY A 402 58.11 37.65 0.77
CA GLY A 402 57.74 36.22 0.77
C GLY A 402 56.25 35.94 1.06
N ARG A 403 55.37 36.96 1.03
CA ARG A 403 53.93 36.76 1.16
C ARG A 403 53.35 36.16 -0.10
N VAL A 404 52.94 34.88 -0.03
CA VAL A 404 52.34 34.15 -1.14
C VAL A 404 50.96 33.68 -0.71
N LEU A 405 49.96 33.96 -1.55
CA LEU A 405 48.59 33.47 -1.43
C LEU A 405 48.23 32.74 -2.73
N THR A 406 47.87 31.48 -2.63
CA THR A 406 47.50 30.69 -3.80
C THR A 406 46.10 30.11 -3.59
N VAL A 407 45.25 30.32 -4.58
CA VAL A 407 43.90 29.69 -4.66
C VAL A 407 43.97 28.63 -5.78
N THR A 408 43.74 27.40 -5.46
CA THR A 408 43.75 26.29 -6.43
C THR A 408 42.36 25.67 -6.54
N LEU A 409 41.86 25.50 -7.76
CA LEU A 409 40.63 24.87 -8.09
C LEU A 409 40.90 23.59 -8.85
N GLU A 410 40.33 22.46 -8.41
CA GLU A 410 40.52 21.18 -9.06
C GLU A 410 39.27 20.29 -8.93
N ALA A 411 39.09 19.38 -9.90
CA ALA A 411 38.06 18.34 -9.81
C ALA A 411 38.72 17.02 -9.40
N VAL A 412 38.21 16.41 -8.34
CA VAL A 412 38.72 15.10 -7.87
C VAL A 412 37.51 14.17 -7.69
N SER A 413 37.45 13.12 -8.50
CA SER A 413 36.34 12.18 -8.53
C SER A 413 34.99 12.87 -8.79
N SER A 414 34.10 12.85 -7.84
CA SER A 414 32.76 13.49 -7.91
C SER A 414 32.66 14.82 -7.18
N LYS A 415 33.80 15.44 -6.84
CA LYS A 415 33.85 16.66 -6.02
C LYS A 415 34.69 17.75 -6.68
N GLY A 416 34.23 19.00 -6.55
CA GLY A 416 35.02 20.19 -6.84
C GLY A 416 35.74 20.62 -5.56
N LEU A 417 37.02 20.84 -5.66
CA LEU A 417 37.87 21.30 -4.56
C LEU A 417 38.27 22.74 -4.77
N LEU A 418 38.16 23.55 -3.72
CA LEU A 418 38.72 24.89 -3.61
C LEU A 418 39.72 24.86 -2.46
N ARG A 419 40.99 25.16 -2.79
CA ARG A 419 42.10 25.16 -1.86
C ARG A 419 42.64 26.60 -1.73
N VAL A 420 42.71 27.09 -0.51
CA VAL A 420 43.34 28.38 -0.18
C VAL A 420 44.60 28.10 0.64
N GLN A 421 45.76 28.46 0.12
CA GLN A 421 47.06 28.23 0.77
C GLN A 421 47.77 29.58 0.95
N ASP A 422 48.23 29.86 2.16
CA ASP A 422 49.03 31.00 2.50
C ASP A 422 50.47 30.56 2.87
N SER A 423 51.42 31.51 2.83
CA SER A 423 52.79 31.36 3.32
C SER A 423 52.98 32.01 4.71
N GLY A 424 51.95 32.08 5.51
CA GLY A 424 51.96 32.67 6.88
C GLY A 424 52.69 31.78 7.90
N PRO A 425 52.50 32.06 9.19
CA PRO A 425 53.14 31.29 10.28
C PRO A 425 52.60 29.86 10.43
N GLY A 426 51.52 29.53 9.72
CA GLY A 426 50.83 28.24 9.89
C GLY A 426 49.94 28.21 11.13
N ILE A 427 49.46 27.02 11.46
CA ILE A 427 48.56 26.76 12.61
C ILE A 427 49.28 25.85 13.59
N ALA A 428 49.38 26.23 14.88
CA ALA A 428 50.01 25.41 15.89
C ALA A 428 49.29 24.06 16.02
N SER A 429 50.01 22.96 16.26
CA SER A 429 49.48 21.62 16.24
C SER A 429 48.43 21.31 17.31
N ASP A 430 48.48 22.04 18.44
CA ASP A 430 47.50 21.99 19.54
C ASP A 430 46.24 22.83 19.22
N VAL A 431 46.34 23.80 18.32
CA VAL A 431 45.27 24.68 17.88
C VAL A 431 44.47 24.08 16.71
N LEU A 432 45.16 23.36 15.81
CA LEU A 432 44.56 22.80 14.57
C LEU A 432 43.28 21.99 14.78
N PRO A 433 43.15 21.13 15.82
CA PRO A 433 41.89 20.38 16.04
C PRO A 433 40.71 21.26 16.46
N ARG A 434 40.98 22.48 16.94
CA ARG A 434 39.98 23.36 17.58
C ARG A 434 39.58 24.54 16.73
N ILE A 435 40.20 24.79 15.58
CA ILE A 435 39.97 25.98 14.77
C ILE A 435 38.55 26.15 14.23
N PHE A 436 37.78 25.04 14.18
CA PHE A 436 36.39 25.05 13.78
C PHE A 436 35.43 25.13 14.99
N GLU A 437 35.95 25.09 16.23
CA GLU A 437 35.13 25.28 17.43
C GLU A 437 34.61 26.75 17.45
N PRO A 438 33.30 26.98 17.68
CA PRO A 438 32.76 28.29 17.81
C PRO A 438 33.46 29.08 18.94
N PHE A 439 33.74 30.36 18.71
CA PHE A 439 34.43 31.29 19.65
C PHE A 439 35.92 30.93 19.92
N TYR A 440 36.45 29.94 19.29
CA TYR A 440 37.87 29.63 19.44
C TYR A 440 38.69 30.54 18.50
N THR A 441 39.61 31.32 19.09
CA THR A 441 40.49 32.20 18.35
C THR A 441 41.82 32.38 19.09
N THR A 442 42.90 32.45 18.33
CA THR A 442 44.25 32.77 18.83
C THR A 442 44.59 34.26 18.65
N ARG A 443 43.66 35.06 18.11
CA ARG A 443 43.91 36.48 17.76
C ARG A 443 43.23 37.39 18.77
N GLU A 444 43.95 38.42 19.18
CA GLU A 444 43.37 39.49 19.98
C GLU A 444 42.29 40.24 19.19
N GLY A 445 41.07 40.27 19.70
CA GLY A 445 39.88 40.88 19.09
C GLY A 445 39.20 40.09 17.99
N GLY A 446 39.58 38.86 17.75
CA GLY A 446 38.86 37.91 16.86
C GLY A 446 37.68 37.24 17.59
N LEU A 447 36.51 37.17 16.94
CA LEU A 447 35.32 36.50 17.53
C LEU A 447 35.37 34.95 17.48
N GLY A 448 36.29 34.39 16.72
CA GLY A 448 36.38 32.91 16.55
C GLY A 448 35.16 32.27 15.85
N LEU A 449 34.36 33.05 15.12
CA LEU A 449 33.14 32.56 14.44
C LEU A 449 33.31 32.32 12.94
N GLY A 450 34.38 32.82 12.31
CA GLY A 450 34.55 32.77 10.85
C GLY A 450 34.69 31.38 10.30
N LEU A 451 35.55 30.54 10.92
CA LEU A 451 35.80 29.18 10.46
C LEU A 451 34.65 28.20 10.84
N SER A 452 34.06 28.34 12.02
CA SER A 452 32.88 27.53 12.40
C SER A 452 31.68 27.85 11.52
N LEU A 453 31.52 29.11 11.08
CA LEU A 453 30.50 29.46 10.08
C LEU A 453 30.81 28.82 8.71
N CYS A 454 32.08 28.83 8.28
CA CYS A 454 32.48 28.16 7.04
C CYS A 454 32.13 26.67 7.06
N GLU A 455 32.43 25.98 8.15
CA GLU A 455 32.10 24.55 8.32
C GLU A 455 30.57 24.33 8.22
N THR A 456 29.78 25.11 8.96
CA THR A 456 28.30 25.01 8.93
C THR A 456 27.73 25.26 7.53
N LEU A 457 28.24 26.26 6.80
CA LEU A 457 27.77 26.58 5.44
C LEU A 457 28.16 25.48 4.44
N VAL A 458 29.39 24.98 4.52
CA VAL A 458 29.90 23.92 3.64
C VAL A 458 29.16 22.60 3.89
N ASP A 459 28.92 22.23 5.15
CA ASP A 459 28.13 21.04 5.51
C ASP A 459 26.68 21.16 5.02
N GLY A 460 26.09 22.36 5.12
CA GLY A 460 24.75 22.67 4.60
C GLY A 460 24.63 22.50 3.07
N MET A 461 25.74 22.66 2.34
CA MET A 461 25.86 22.41 0.90
C MET A 461 26.24 20.94 0.56
N GLY A 462 26.31 20.05 1.55
CA GLY A 462 26.72 18.65 1.35
C GLY A 462 28.20 18.44 1.08
N GLY A 463 29.01 19.46 1.43
CA GLY A 463 30.45 19.47 1.29
C GLY A 463 31.21 19.10 2.56
N SER A 464 32.49 19.43 2.60
CA SER A 464 33.33 19.35 3.79
C SER A 464 34.48 20.35 3.69
N ILE A 465 34.91 20.90 4.84
CA ILE A 465 36.07 21.77 4.94
C ILE A 465 37.15 21.09 5.80
N ARG A 466 38.40 21.27 5.43
CA ARG A 466 39.55 20.78 6.20
C ARG A 466 40.64 21.82 6.21
N ALA A 467 41.46 21.78 7.26
CA ALA A 467 42.64 22.63 7.38
C ALA A 467 43.87 21.73 7.69
N ALA A 468 44.99 22.16 7.18
CA ALA A 468 46.29 21.54 7.43
C ALA A 468 47.39 22.64 7.37
N ASN A 469 48.56 22.32 7.86
CA ASN A 469 49.75 23.12 7.58
C ASN A 469 50.32 22.73 6.22
N ALA A 470 50.71 23.74 5.41
CA ALA A 470 51.40 23.50 4.15
C ALA A 470 52.79 22.88 4.36
N ALA A 471 53.28 22.12 3.35
CA ALA A 471 54.53 21.35 3.45
C ALA A 471 55.77 22.15 3.81
N HIS A 472 55.82 23.43 3.43
CA HIS A 472 56.99 24.29 3.68
C HIS A 472 56.73 25.33 4.76
N HIS A 473 55.74 26.19 4.60
CA HIS A 473 55.28 27.17 5.58
C HIS A 473 53.84 27.57 5.24
N GLY A 474 53.04 27.97 6.28
CA GLY A 474 51.72 28.50 6.13
C GLY A 474 50.59 27.49 6.38
N ALA A 475 49.38 27.95 6.21
CA ALA A 475 48.19 27.11 6.35
C ALA A 475 47.52 26.83 5.02
N GLU A 476 46.83 25.74 4.95
CA GLU A 476 46.03 25.31 3.80
C GLU A 476 44.64 24.96 4.26
N PHE A 477 43.62 25.56 3.62
CA PHE A 477 42.22 25.24 3.80
C PHE A 477 41.68 24.62 2.51
N VAL A 478 40.99 23.47 2.63
CA VAL A 478 40.42 22.76 1.50
C VAL A 478 38.92 22.61 1.69
N VAL A 479 38.15 23.23 0.80
CA VAL A 479 36.69 23.08 0.72
C VAL A 479 36.39 22.10 -0.40
N SER A 480 35.56 21.11 -0.10
CA SER A 480 35.12 20.06 -1.03
C SER A 480 33.61 20.14 -1.18
N LEU A 481 33.12 20.32 -2.39
CA LEU A 481 31.69 20.41 -2.72
C LEU A 481 31.29 19.35 -3.77
N PRO A 482 30.07 18.86 -3.78
CA PRO A 482 29.61 17.93 -4.82
C PRO A 482 29.60 18.65 -6.18
N LEU A 483 30.06 17.97 -7.24
CA LEU A 483 29.94 18.48 -8.60
C LEU A 483 28.45 18.52 -9.00
N ALA A 484 28.06 19.59 -9.69
CA ALA A 484 26.79 19.61 -10.38
C ALA A 484 26.88 18.64 -11.55
N THR A 485 26.18 17.52 -11.47
CA THR A 485 26.03 16.63 -12.62
C THR A 485 25.22 17.38 -13.67
N GLU A 486 25.76 17.56 -14.87
CA GLU A 486 24.94 18.07 -15.98
C GLU A 486 23.71 17.19 -16.10
N ALA A 487 22.52 17.79 -15.89
CA ALA A 487 21.29 17.14 -16.29
C ALA A 487 21.30 17.09 -17.83
N VAL A 488 21.60 15.90 -18.36
CA VAL A 488 21.46 15.57 -19.78
C VAL A 488 20.00 15.64 -20.20
#